data_be94c3a86bfe9f569a673207dcdb8e63
#
_entry.id   be94c3a86bfe9f569a673207dcdb8e63
#
_cell.length_a   1.000
_cell.length_b   1.000
_cell.length_c   1.000
_cell.angle_alpha   90.00
_cell.angle_beta   90.00
_cell.angle_gamma   90.00
#
_symmetry.space_group_name_H-M   'P 1'
#
loop_
_entity.id
_entity.type
_entity.pdbx_description
1 polymer ?
#
loop_
_entity_poly.entity_id
_entity_poly.type
_entity_poly.pdbx_seq_one_letter_code
_entity_poly.pdbx_strand_id
1 'polypeptide(L)'
;MQNRARILKIAREAFREPKEPSMAEIARRAGMGMATLYRHFPGRLELLTELYRGEIDDLCQAAATAAGDTPGERLLSWLATFHDVGARKGPLASLLVGGPADGEHVVTGSRARVRRAGKPLLLAAQNSGEVRTDITIRQILDAIAALGQIADGPTTSRAIEVFFDGLLTTRSTASR
;
A
#
# COMPACT_ATOMS: atom_id res chain seq x y z
N MET A 1 11.36 20.79 12.47
CA MET A 1 11.24 19.50 11.74
C MET A 1 10.95 18.30 12.66
N GLN A 2 11.56 18.16 13.82
CA GLN A 2 11.39 17.02 14.73
C GLN A 2 9.94 16.74 15.18
N ASN A 3 9.15 17.76 15.48
CA ASN A 3 7.78 17.58 15.99
C ASN A 3 6.83 17.00 14.93
N ARG A 4 6.91 17.42 13.65
CA ARG A 4 6.05 16.91 12.59
C ARG A 4 6.29 15.41 12.33
N ALA A 5 7.55 14.99 12.27
CA ALA A 5 7.91 13.58 12.11
C ALA A 5 7.45 12.73 13.30
N ARG A 6 7.55 13.26 14.53
CA ARG A 6 7.07 12.60 15.76
C ARG A 6 5.56 12.41 15.74
N ILE A 7 4.79 13.43 15.32
CA ILE A 7 3.34 13.32 15.17
C ILE A 7 3.00 12.22 14.17
N LEU A 8 3.60 12.22 12.99
CA LEU A 8 3.34 11.21 11.96
C LEU A 8 3.68 9.80 12.43
N LYS A 9 4.81 9.62 13.13
CA LYS A 9 5.17 8.32 13.70
C LYS A 9 4.10 7.82 14.67
N ILE A 10 3.75 8.64 15.66
CA ILE A 10 2.74 8.29 16.67
C ILE A 10 1.36 8.06 16.05
N ALA A 11 0.96 8.91 15.11
CA ALA A 11 -0.32 8.75 14.43
C ALA A 11 -0.35 7.45 13.60
N ARG A 12 0.75 7.11 12.89
CA ARG A 12 0.87 5.86 12.14
C ARG A 12 0.69 4.62 13.03
N GLU A 13 1.27 4.64 14.22
CA GLU A 13 1.12 3.58 15.22
C GLU A 13 -0.32 3.52 15.76
N ALA A 14 -0.89 4.66 16.11
CA ALA A 14 -2.23 4.75 16.67
C ALA A 14 -3.35 4.32 15.68
N PHE A 15 -3.19 4.61 14.38
CA PHE A 15 -4.15 4.17 13.35
C PHE A 15 -4.04 2.67 12.98
N ARG A 16 -3.08 1.94 13.54
CA ARG A 16 -3.03 0.46 13.45
C ARG A 16 -3.87 -0.24 14.52
N GLU A 17 -4.27 0.49 15.54
CA GLU A 17 -5.13 -0.03 16.61
C GLU A 17 -6.58 -0.17 16.11
N PRO A 18 -7.36 -1.10 16.66
CA PRO A 18 -8.77 -1.31 16.26
C PRO A 18 -9.65 -0.08 16.46
N LYS A 19 -9.32 0.78 17.42
CA LYS A 19 -10.05 2.02 17.70
C LYS A 19 -9.35 3.20 17.04
N GLU A 20 -10.08 3.93 16.22
CA GLU A 20 -9.58 5.14 15.60
C GLU A 20 -9.19 6.20 16.63
N PRO A 21 -7.93 6.71 16.59
CA PRO A 21 -7.48 7.75 17.51
C PRO A 21 -8.11 9.10 17.18
N SER A 22 -8.44 9.87 18.22
CA SER A 22 -8.79 11.29 18.07
C SER A 22 -7.53 12.15 17.94
N MET A 23 -7.67 13.40 17.45
CA MET A 23 -6.57 14.36 17.42
C MET A 23 -6.01 14.62 18.82
N ALA A 24 -6.87 14.66 19.84
CA ALA A 24 -6.47 14.81 21.25
C ALA A 24 -5.61 13.65 21.74
N GLU A 25 -5.99 12.43 21.38
CA GLU A 25 -5.23 11.24 21.73
C GLU A 25 -3.85 11.23 21.05
N ILE A 26 -3.77 11.62 19.79
CA ILE A 26 -2.50 11.76 19.05
C ILE A 26 -1.61 12.82 19.69
N ALA A 27 -2.15 13.98 20.06
CA ALA A 27 -1.40 15.04 20.75
C ALA A 27 -0.85 14.55 22.08
N ARG A 28 -1.69 13.87 22.88
CA ARG A 28 -1.32 13.29 24.17
C ARG A 28 -0.19 12.26 24.03
N ARG A 29 -0.31 11.31 23.11
CA ARG A 29 0.72 10.28 22.84
C ARG A 29 2.02 10.89 22.32
N ALA A 30 1.92 11.97 21.53
CA ALA A 30 3.07 12.69 21.01
C ALA A 30 3.71 13.62 22.04
N GLY A 31 3.14 13.73 23.27
CA GLY A 31 3.66 14.58 24.33
C GLY A 31 3.62 16.06 24.00
N MET A 32 2.54 16.53 23.34
CA MET A 32 2.42 17.94 22.93
C MET A 32 0.98 18.46 23.13
N GLY A 33 0.86 19.78 23.24
CA GLY A 33 -0.44 20.44 23.34
C GLY A 33 -1.19 20.45 22.00
N MET A 34 -2.52 20.55 22.07
CA MET A 34 -3.39 20.62 20.89
C MET A 34 -3.03 21.76 19.93
N ALA A 35 -2.69 22.95 20.47
CA ALA A 35 -2.28 24.10 19.66
C ALA A 35 -1.01 23.79 18.84
N THR A 36 -0.10 23.01 19.38
CA THR A 36 1.10 22.59 18.65
C THR A 36 0.76 21.58 17.56
N LEU A 37 -0.12 20.63 17.84
CA LEU A 37 -0.59 19.67 16.84
C LEU A 37 -1.26 20.39 15.66
N TYR A 38 -2.21 21.29 15.92
CA TYR A 38 -2.94 22.02 14.88
C TYR A 38 -2.06 22.98 14.06
N ARG A 39 -0.95 23.49 14.62
CA ARG A 39 0.03 24.24 13.81
C ARG A 39 0.72 23.37 12.75
N HIS A 40 0.89 22.06 13.01
CA HIS A 40 1.49 21.14 12.06
C HIS A 40 0.49 20.49 11.12
N PHE A 41 -0.72 20.23 11.62
CA PHE A 41 -1.82 19.61 10.91
C PHE A 41 -3.11 20.33 11.26
N PRO A 42 -3.56 21.28 10.42
CA PRO A 42 -4.73 22.13 10.70
C PRO A 42 -6.01 21.35 10.97
N GLY A 43 -6.09 20.10 10.48
CA GLY A 43 -7.20 19.20 10.75
C GLY A 43 -6.83 17.72 10.64
N ARG A 44 -7.83 16.87 10.90
CA ARG A 44 -7.71 15.43 10.81
C ARG A 44 -7.43 14.97 9.36
N LEU A 45 -8.05 15.63 8.38
CA LEU A 45 -7.89 15.29 6.96
C LEU A 45 -6.45 15.48 6.51
N GLU A 46 -5.81 16.58 6.90
CA GLU A 46 -4.41 16.87 6.56
C GLU A 46 -3.46 15.83 7.15
N LEU A 47 -3.73 15.42 8.40
CA LEU A 47 -2.95 14.36 9.04
C LEU A 47 -3.12 13.02 8.32
N LEU A 48 -4.35 12.61 8.03
CA LEU A 48 -4.65 11.36 7.31
C LEU A 48 -4.06 11.37 5.89
N THR A 49 -4.17 12.49 5.19
CA THR A 49 -3.59 12.68 3.85
C THR A 49 -2.07 12.47 3.88
N GLU A 50 -1.40 13.02 4.86
CA GLU A 50 0.05 12.91 4.97
C GLU A 50 0.49 11.49 5.37
N LEU A 51 -0.24 10.86 6.29
CA LEU A 51 -0.01 9.45 6.62
C LEU A 51 -0.16 8.55 5.40
N TYR A 52 -1.25 8.73 4.65
CA TYR A 52 -1.52 7.96 3.44
C TYR A 52 -0.44 8.16 2.37
N ARG A 53 -0.04 9.43 2.13
CA ARG A 53 1.04 9.76 1.19
C ARG A 53 2.36 9.10 1.57
N GLY A 54 2.75 9.19 2.84
CA GLY A 54 3.99 8.58 3.32
C GLY A 54 4.05 7.08 3.09
N GLU A 55 2.95 6.38 3.32
CA GLU A 55 2.88 4.97 3.04
C GLU A 55 2.94 4.64 1.52
N ILE A 56 2.34 5.46 0.67
CA ILE A 56 2.44 5.30 -0.78
C ILE A 56 3.88 5.58 -1.24
N ASP A 57 4.56 6.56 -0.64
CA ASP A 57 5.97 6.85 -0.93
C ASP A 57 6.85 5.66 -0.57
N ASP A 58 6.66 5.08 0.63
CA ASP A 58 7.38 3.88 1.09
C ASP A 58 7.16 2.70 0.12
N LEU A 59 5.93 2.47 -0.32
CA LEU A 59 5.58 1.42 -1.28
C LEU A 59 6.21 1.65 -2.67
N CYS A 60 6.19 2.89 -3.16
CA CYS A 60 6.81 3.23 -4.43
C CYS A 60 8.35 3.07 -4.36
N GLN A 61 8.96 3.43 -3.24
CA GLN A 61 10.39 3.24 -3.01
C GLN A 61 10.75 1.74 -2.92
N ALA A 62 9.93 0.93 -2.28
CA ALA A 62 10.11 -0.51 -2.19
C ALA A 62 10.16 -1.19 -3.57
N ALA A 63 9.54 -0.62 -4.60
CA ALA A 63 9.64 -1.16 -5.96
C ALA A 63 11.07 -1.10 -6.53
N ALA A 64 11.84 -0.09 -6.16
CA ALA A 64 13.23 0.06 -6.62
C ALA A 64 14.21 -0.90 -5.90
N THR A 65 13.83 -1.38 -4.72
CA THR A 65 14.65 -2.23 -3.86
C THR A 65 14.00 -3.59 -3.58
N ALA A 66 13.06 -4.00 -4.45
CA ALA A 66 12.34 -5.26 -4.30
C ALA A 66 13.31 -6.45 -4.24
N ALA A 67 13.16 -7.29 -3.21
CA ALA A 67 14.01 -8.44 -2.97
C ALA A 67 13.68 -9.59 -3.93
N GLY A 68 14.69 -10.35 -4.32
CA GLY A 68 14.57 -11.53 -5.17
C GLY A 68 15.78 -11.66 -6.10
N ASP A 69 16.12 -12.88 -6.43
CA ASP A 69 17.24 -13.19 -7.32
C ASP A 69 16.82 -13.05 -8.78
N THR A 70 15.55 -13.29 -9.08
CA THR A 70 14.98 -13.21 -10.42
C THR A 70 14.00 -12.04 -10.57
N PRO A 71 13.72 -11.57 -11.80
CA PRO A 71 12.72 -10.55 -12.05
C PRO A 71 11.32 -10.93 -11.55
N GLY A 72 10.92 -12.20 -11.69
CA GLY A 72 9.65 -12.71 -11.19
C GLY A 72 9.54 -12.63 -9.67
N GLU A 73 10.59 -13.07 -8.97
CA GLU A 73 10.66 -13.00 -7.50
C GLU A 73 10.57 -11.56 -7.00
N ARG A 74 11.27 -10.62 -7.64
CA ARG A 74 11.20 -9.19 -7.29
C ARG A 74 9.80 -8.63 -7.46
N LEU A 75 9.14 -8.97 -8.56
CA LEU A 75 7.74 -8.57 -8.77
C LEU A 75 6.85 -9.12 -7.66
N LEU A 76 6.89 -10.43 -7.37
CA LEU A 76 6.04 -11.06 -6.36
C LEU A 76 6.30 -10.51 -4.96
N SER A 77 7.56 -10.30 -4.58
CA SER A 77 7.96 -9.67 -3.31
C SER A 77 7.35 -8.27 -3.16
N TRP A 78 7.39 -7.46 -4.22
CA TRP A 78 6.78 -6.15 -4.19
C TRP A 78 5.24 -6.20 -4.16
N LEU A 79 4.62 -7.14 -4.89
CA LEU A 79 3.16 -7.34 -4.87
C LEU A 79 2.68 -7.81 -3.48
N ALA A 80 3.46 -8.64 -2.77
CA ALA A 80 3.18 -9.01 -1.38
C ALA A 80 3.23 -7.77 -0.47
N THR A 81 4.25 -6.91 -0.64
CA THR A 81 4.33 -5.64 0.07
C THR A 81 3.12 -4.74 -0.23
N PHE A 82 2.67 -4.68 -1.49
CA PHE A 82 1.47 -3.93 -1.87
C PHE A 82 0.21 -4.46 -1.17
N HIS A 83 0.03 -5.78 -1.13
CA HIS A 83 -1.07 -6.42 -0.41
C HIS A 83 -1.06 -6.07 1.07
N ASP A 84 0.08 -6.24 1.75
CA ASP A 84 0.22 -5.95 3.18
C ASP A 84 -0.05 -4.48 3.50
N VAL A 85 0.44 -3.60 2.66
CA VAL A 85 0.18 -2.18 2.74
C VAL A 85 -1.31 -1.90 2.54
N GLY A 86 -1.97 -2.54 1.57
CA GLY A 86 -3.41 -2.43 1.31
C GLY A 86 -4.27 -2.86 2.49
N ALA A 87 -3.94 -4.01 3.09
CA ALA A 87 -4.64 -4.53 4.27
C ALA A 87 -4.58 -3.55 5.46
N ARG A 88 -3.42 -2.92 5.67
CA ARG A 88 -3.24 -1.92 6.76
C ARG A 88 -3.90 -0.58 6.47
N LYS A 89 -4.12 -0.22 5.20
CA LYS A 89 -4.56 1.11 4.75
C LYS A 89 -6.00 1.19 4.32
N GLY A 90 -6.66 0.07 4.14
CA GLY A 90 -8.08 0.06 3.83
C GLY A 90 -8.85 1.07 4.69
N PRO A 91 -8.64 1.10 6.02
CA PRO A 91 -9.25 2.08 6.90
C PRO A 91 -8.87 3.53 6.59
N LEU A 92 -7.58 3.83 6.35
CA LEU A 92 -7.13 5.20 6.03
C LEU A 92 -7.68 5.68 4.68
N ALA A 93 -7.67 4.82 3.66
CA ALA A 93 -8.23 5.15 2.35
C ALA A 93 -9.74 5.38 2.45
N SER A 94 -10.47 4.57 3.22
CA SER A 94 -11.91 4.73 3.45
C SER A 94 -12.24 6.05 4.15
N LEU A 95 -11.45 6.44 5.15
CA LEU A 95 -11.61 7.72 5.83
C LEU A 95 -11.35 8.93 4.91
N LEU A 96 -10.44 8.79 3.95
CA LEU A 96 -10.16 9.84 2.97
C LEU A 96 -11.27 9.92 1.91
N VAL A 97 -11.76 8.78 1.42
CA VAL A 97 -12.83 8.74 0.39
C VAL A 97 -14.19 9.13 0.98
N GLY A 98 -14.47 8.80 2.24
CA GLY A 98 -15.68 9.20 2.95
C GLY A 98 -15.69 10.65 3.43
N GLY A 99 -14.60 11.38 3.24
CA GLY A 99 -14.41 12.78 3.63
C GLY A 99 -14.63 13.77 2.48
N PRO A 100 -14.11 15.01 2.62
CA PRO A 100 -14.17 16.02 1.57
C PRO A 100 -13.51 15.56 0.25
N ALA A 101 -13.95 16.12 -0.88
CA ALA A 101 -13.52 15.74 -2.25
C ALA A 101 -12.00 15.69 -2.46
N ASP A 102 -11.24 16.47 -1.73
CA ASP A 102 -9.76 16.47 -1.79
C ASP A 102 -9.14 15.12 -1.39
N GLY A 103 -9.76 14.37 -0.49
CA GLY A 103 -9.31 13.05 -0.06
C GLY A 103 -9.38 12.01 -1.19
N GLU A 104 -10.43 12.03 -1.98
CA GLU A 104 -10.60 11.14 -3.14
C GLU A 104 -9.53 11.38 -4.21
N HIS A 105 -9.17 12.64 -4.46
CA HIS A 105 -8.10 13.01 -5.39
C HIS A 105 -6.74 12.47 -4.93
N VAL A 106 -6.45 12.47 -3.63
CA VAL A 106 -5.23 11.89 -3.06
C VAL A 106 -5.16 10.39 -3.31
N VAL A 107 -6.26 9.68 -3.08
CA VAL A 107 -6.32 8.22 -3.29
C VAL A 107 -6.16 7.87 -4.78
N THR A 108 -6.88 8.59 -5.65
CA THR A 108 -6.83 8.37 -7.11
C THR A 108 -5.43 8.66 -7.68
N GLY A 109 -4.81 9.78 -7.29
CA GLY A 109 -3.45 10.13 -7.70
C GLY A 109 -2.42 9.10 -7.21
N SER A 110 -2.60 8.57 -6.01
CA SER A 110 -1.73 7.55 -5.44
C SER A 110 -1.77 6.23 -6.22
N ARG A 111 -2.94 5.82 -6.69
CA ARG A 111 -3.07 4.62 -7.56
C ARG A 111 -2.24 4.74 -8.84
N ALA A 112 -2.20 5.91 -9.46
CA ALA A 112 -1.39 6.15 -10.64
C ALA A 112 0.11 6.06 -10.35
N ARG A 113 0.55 6.56 -9.18
CA ARG A 113 1.95 6.49 -8.73
C ARG A 113 2.38 5.04 -8.49
N VAL A 114 1.57 4.26 -7.79
CA VAL A 114 1.85 2.84 -7.51
C VAL A 114 1.95 2.04 -8.81
N ARG A 115 1.02 2.24 -9.75
CA ARG A 115 1.10 1.59 -11.08
C ARG A 115 2.38 1.95 -11.82
N ARG A 116 2.82 3.21 -11.76
CA ARG A 116 4.07 3.65 -12.38
C ARG A 116 5.29 2.98 -11.76
N ALA A 117 5.30 2.82 -10.43
CA ALA A 117 6.39 2.15 -9.72
C ALA A 117 6.47 0.64 -10.03
N GLY A 118 5.33 -0.06 -10.10
CA GLY A 118 5.29 -1.50 -10.37
C GLY A 118 5.47 -1.90 -11.83
N LYS A 119 5.22 -0.98 -12.78
CA LYS A 119 5.30 -1.28 -14.22
C LYS A 119 6.68 -1.82 -14.66
N PRO A 120 7.82 -1.24 -14.25
CA PRO A 120 9.14 -1.78 -14.61
C PRO A 120 9.38 -3.19 -14.09
N LEU A 121 8.93 -3.52 -12.87
CA LEU A 121 9.05 -4.86 -12.29
C LEU A 121 8.29 -5.89 -13.12
N LEU A 122 7.02 -5.57 -13.49
CA LEU A 122 6.23 -6.45 -14.34
C LEU A 122 6.88 -6.67 -15.70
N LEU A 123 7.35 -5.60 -16.36
CA LEU A 123 8.00 -5.71 -17.68
C LEU A 123 9.26 -6.57 -17.61
N ALA A 124 10.09 -6.41 -16.57
CA ALA A 124 11.28 -7.24 -16.39
C ALA A 124 10.91 -8.73 -16.22
N ALA A 125 9.89 -9.05 -15.41
CA ALA A 125 9.42 -10.41 -15.18
C ALA A 125 8.76 -11.03 -16.42
N GLN A 126 8.06 -10.24 -17.22
CA GLN A 126 7.49 -10.69 -18.50
C GLN A 126 8.59 -10.94 -19.54
N ASN A 127 9.58 -10.05 -19.63
CA ASN A 127 10.71 -10.20 -20.56
C ASN A 127 11.61 -11.40 -20.24
N SER A 128 11.74 -11.77 -18.96
CA SER A 128 12.45 -12.99 -18.54
C SER A 128 11.66 -14.28 -18.80
N GLY A 129 10.37 -14.16 -19.19
CA GLY A 129 9.50 -15.29 -19.42
C GLY A 129 8.98 -15.95 -18.13
N GLU A 130 9.19 -15.35 -16.96
CA GLU A 130 8.74 -15.89 -15.68
C GLU A 130 7.28 -15.56 -15.38
N VAL A 131 6.76 -14.46 -15.93
CA VAL A 131 5.39 -13.99 -15.72
C VAL A 131 4.67 -13.88 -17.07
N ARG A 132 3.38 -14.25 -17.06
CA ARG A 132 2.49 -14.19 -18.24
C ARG A 132 2.41 -12.78 -18.83
N THR A 133 2.32 -12.66 -20.15
CA THR A 133 2.36 -11.37 -20.88
C THR A 133 0.98 -10.77 -21.17
N ASP A 134 -0.09 -11.51 -20.93
CA ASP A 134 -1.48 -11.13 -21.22
C ASP A 134 -2.17 -10.36 -20.09
N ILE A 135 -1.41 -9.96 -19.04
CA ILE A 135 -1.90 -9.20 -17.89
C ILE A 135 -1.12 -7.90 -17.71
N THR A 136 -1.81 -6.85 -17.28
CA THR A 136 -1.24 -5.54 -17.02
C THR A 136 -1.05 -5.29 -15.53
N ILE A 137 -0.11 -4.39 -15.17
CA ILE A 137 0.09 -4.01 -13.76
C ILE A 137 -1.19 -3.46 -13.11
N ARG A 138 -2.03 -2.78 -13.87
CA ARG A 138 -3.33 -2.30 -13.36
C ARG A 138 -4.23 -3.46 -12.94
N GLN A 139 -4.39 -4.46 -13.81
CA GLN A 139 -5.24 -5.63 -13.52
C GLN A 139 -4.72 -6.41 -12.31
N ILE A 140 -3.40 -6.58 -12.19
CA ILE A 140 -2.78 -7.24 -11.04
C ILE A 140 -3.11 -6.48 -9.73
N LEU A 141 -2.87 -5.17 -9.70
CA LEU A 141 -3.09 -4.36 -8.50
C LEU A 141 -4.59 -4.26 -8.14
N ASP A 142 -5.47 -4.13 -9.14
CA ASP A 142 -6.91 -4.10 -8.92
C ASP A 142 -7.43 -5.45 -8.36
N ALA A 143 -6.90 -6.58 -8.86
CA ALA A 143 -7.23 -7.91 -8.35
C ALA A 143 -6.76 -8.11 -6.89
N ILE A 144 -5.51 -7.76 -6.57
CA ILE A 144 -4.98 -7.84 -5.20
C ILE A 144 -5.81 -6.96 -4.25
N ALA A 145 -6.16 -5.74 -4.68
CA ALA A 145 -6.99 -4.85 -3.88
C ALA A 145 -8.40 -5.43 -3.62
N ALA A 146 -9.00 -6.09 -4.61
CA ALA A 146 -10.30 -6.76 -4.47
C ALA A 146 -10.21 -7.97 -3.53
N LEU A 147 -9.20 -8.81 -3.68
CA LEU A 147 -8.95 -9.96 -2.80
C LEU A 147 -8.71 -9.51 -1.35
N GLY A 148 -8.02 -8.40 -1.14
CA GLY A 148 -7.79 -7.82 0.19
C GLY A 148 -9.06 -7.32 0.90
N GLN A 149 -10.22 -7.25 0.23
CA GLN A 149 -11.52 -6.94 0.86
C GLN A 149 -12.23 -8.17 1.45
N ILE A 150 -11.71 -9.37 1.25
CA ILE A 150 -12.25 -10.59 1.86
C ILE A 150 -12.02 -10.50 3.38
N ALA A 151 -13.10 -10.63 4.15
CA ALA A 151 -13.07 -10.42 5.60
C ALA A 151 -12.38 -11.55 6.40
N ASP A 152 -12.14 -12.70 5.77
CA ASP A 152 -11.50 -13.87 6.39
C ASP A 152 -10.02 -13.93 6.03
N GLY A 153 -9.15 -13.68 6.99
CA GLY A 153 -7.69 -13.63 6.80
C GLY A 153 -7.07 -14.89 6.18
N PRO A 154 -7.37 -16.11 6.65
CA PRO A 154 -6.87 -17.34 6.04
C PRO A 154 -7.30 -17.51 4.58
N THR A 155 -8.58 -17.23 4.27
CA THR A 155 -9.11 -17.28 2.91
C THR A 155 -8.44 -16.24 2.01
N THR A 156 -8.23 -15.02 2.51
CA THR A 156 -7.53 -13.96 1.78
C THR A 156 -6.11 -14.37 1.46
N SER A 157 -5.36 -14.88 2.43
CA SER A 157 -3.97 -15.32 2.23
C SER A 157 -3.89 -16.41 1.16
N ARG A 158 -4.77 -17.41 1.23
CA ARG A 158 -4.80 -18.48 0.23
C ARG A 158 -5.18 -18.00 -1.16
N ALA A 159 -6.15 -17.09 -1.27
CA ALA A 159 -6.55 -16.50 -2.54
C ALA A 159 -5.42 -15.69 -3.19
N ILE A 160 -4.64 -14.94 -2.40
CA ILE A 160 -3.47 -14.20 -2.87
C ILE A 160 -2.37 -15.15 -3.34
N GLU A 161 -2.09 -16.24 -2.61
CA GLU A 161 -1.12 -17.26 -3.05
C GLU A 161 -1.51 -17.85 -4.41
N VAL A 162 -2.77 -18.31 -4.53
CA VAL A 162 -3.29 -18.88 -5.79
C VAL A 162 -3.23 -17.85 -6.94
N PHE A 163 -3.52 -16.58 -6.64
CA PHE A 163 -3.41 -15.51 -7.63
C PHE A 163 -1.95 -15.31 -8.07
N PHE A 164 -1.00 -15.31 -7.15
CA PHE A 164 0.43 -15.19 -7.48
C PHE A 164 0.94 -16.37 -8.29
N ASP A 165 0.56 -17.60 -7.93
CA ASP A 165 0.88 -18.79 -8.71
C ASP A 165 0.34 -18.68 -10.14
N GLY A 166 -0.86 -18.12 -10.31
CA GLY A 166 -1.48 -17.86 -11.62
C GLY A 166 -0.81 -16.77 -12.46
N LEU A 167 0.04 -15.93 -11.87
CA LEU A 167 0.85 -14.96 -12.62
C LEU A 167 2.08 -15.61 -13.27
N LEU A 168 2.61 -16.68 -12.65
CA LEU A 168 3.80 -17.34 -13.13
C LEU A 168 3.48 -18.14 -14.39
N THR A 169 4.38 -18.07 -15.36
CA THR A 169 4.35 -19.00 -16.47
C THR A 169 4.80 -20.36 -15.96
N THR A 170 3.92 -21.38 -16.02
CA THR A 170 4.38 -22.75 -15.87
C THR A 170 5.47 -22.97 -16.91
N ARG A 171 6.71 -23.14 -16.49
CA ARG A 171 7.73 -23.72 -17.39
C ARG A 171 7.14 -25.04 -17.82
N SER A 172 6.62 -25.08 -19.05
CA SER A 172 6.26 -26.35 -19.68
C SER A 172 7.52 -27.19 -19.66
N THR A 173 7.55 -28.17 -18.77
CA THR A 173 8.45 -29.30 -18.89
C THR A 173 8.00 -30.11 -20.08
N ALA A 174 8.09 -29.52 -21.26
CA ALA A 174 8.10 -30.24 -22.50
C ALA A 174 9.51 -30.77 -22.68
N SER A 175 9.79 -31.87 -21.98
CA SER A 175 10.95 -32.70 -22.25
C SER A 175 10.48 -33.92 -23.01
N ARG A 176 10.87 -33.96 -24.27
CA ARG A 176 11.08 -35.13 -25.14
C ARG A 176 9.85 -35.98 -25.51
#